data_28be3bfa5dbc467b8f0f607084de1649
#
_entry.id   28be3bfa5dbc467b8f0f607084de1649
#
_cell.length_a   1.000
_cell.length_b   1.000
_cell.length_c   1.000
_cell.angle_alpha   90.00
_cell.angle_beta   90.00
_cell.angle_gamma   90.00
#
_symmetry.space_group_name_H-M   'P 1'
#
loop_
_entity.id
_entity.type
_entity.pdbx_description
1 polymer ?
#
loop_
_entity_poly.entity_id
_entity_poly.type
_entity_poly.pdbx_seq_one_letter_code
_entity_poly.pdbx_strand_id
1 'polypeptide(L)'
;KLERDASTALEDNRIEELLRDFFGDHGRNLFFFPNPLFPELASLGAASDNCLYCIARYPGRSSQKWPHEPGVTLPGEEFGSFGDQPVWSRIVAFHEFCHPLIDPLITAKPELVEALRTSPFSRGVLSAFMDRYPSWEDMLAEFLIYAMTYAYLFHEFDRETAEIFHRTMEERSGFSGVRPMGEPLLRYLEERKNGEYTNLFDYLPVMFNL
;
A
#
# COMPACT_ATOMS: atom_id res chain seq x y z
N LYS A 1 8.44 -16.04 -19.29
CA LYS A 1 7.17 -15.31 -19.56
C LYS A 1 6.75 -14.52 -18.33
N LEU A 2 6.66 -15.13 -17.15
CA LEU A 2 6.23 -14.51 -15.89
C LEU A 2 7.09 -13.30 -15.49
N GLU A 3 8.41 -13.45 -15.51
CA GLU A 3 9.36 -12.37 -15.17
C GLU A 3 9.22 -11.17 -16.10
N ARG A 4 9.04 -11.42 -17.40
CA ARG A 4 8.83 -10.34 -18.37
C ARG A 4 7.53 -9.61 -18.12
N ASP A 5 6.47 -10.34 -17.82
CA ASP A 5 5.14 -9.81 -17.53
C ASP A 5 5.18 -8.90 -16.29
N ALA A 6 5.79 -9.37 -15.20
CA ALA A 6 5.98 -8.58 -13.98
C ALA A 6 6.89 -7.35 -14.22
N SER A 7 7.99 -7.51 -14.98
CA SER A 7 8.87 -6.39 -15.34
C SER A 7 8.12 -5.31 -16.10
N THR A 8 7.27 -5.70 -17.06
CA THR A 8 6.44 -4.73 -17.82
C THR A 8 5.46 -3.98 -16.90
N ALA A 9 4.85 -4.67 -15.94
CA ALA A 9 3.92 -4.04 -15.00
C ALA A 9 4.60 -2.99 -14.11
N LEU A 10 5.86 -3.19 -13.77
CA LEU A 10 6.65 -2.36 -12.88
C LEU A 10 7.67 -1.46 -13.61
N GLU A 11 7.63 -1.40 -14.95
CA GLU A 11 8.48 -0.51 -15.72
C GLU A 11 8.15 0.95 -15.44
N ASP A 12 9.18 1.80 -15.30
CA ASP A 12 9.05 3.25 -15.08
C ASP A 12 8.14 3.66 -13.88
N ASN A 13 8.07 2.83 -12.83
CA ASN A 13 7.30 3.13 -11.63
C ASN A 13 8.11 3.97 -10.62
N ARG A 14 7.39 4.63 -9.69
CA ARG A 14 7.96 5.49 -8.65
C ARG A 14 7.96 4.83 -7.25
N ILE A 15 7.84 3.51 -7.16
CA ILE A 15 7.75 2.79 -5.88
C ILE A 15 8.95 3.10 -4.99
N GLU A 16 10.18 2.93 -5.51
CA GLU A 16 11.40 3.16 -4.73
C GLU A 16 11.53 4.62 -4.27
N GLU A 17 11.22 5.57 -5.15
CA GLU A 17 11.25 7.00 -4.84
C GLU A 17 10.30 7.31 -3.67
N LEU A 18 9.04 6.86 -3.76
CA LEU A 18 8.05 7.15 -2.73
C LEU A 18 8.26 6.38 -1.43
N LEU A 19 8.79 5.15 -1.48
CA LEU A 19 9.23 4.48 -0.26
C LEU A 19 10.33 5.28 0.45
N ARG A 20 11.29 5.83 -0.30
CA ARG A 20 12.33 6.71 0.23
C ARG A 20 11.76 8.01 0.78
N ASP A 21 10.77 8.57 0.11
CA ASP A 21 10.07 9.76 0.57
C ASP A 21 9.28 9.52 1.87
N PHE A 22 8.68 8.36 2.08
CA PHE A 22 7.99 8.03 3.33
C PHE A 22 8.93 7.65 4.47
N PHE A 23 9.91 6.80 4.20
CA PHE A 23 10.69 6.12 5.25
C PHE A 23 12.14 6.61 5.36
N GLY A 24 12.60 7.47 4.48
CA GLY A 24 14.01 7.84 4.36
C GLY A 24 14.79 6.89 3.45
N ASP A 25 16.09 7.13 3.37
CA ASP A 25 16.97 6.22 2.63
C ASP A 25 17.11 4.91 3.41
N HIS A 26 16.36 3.91 2.97
CA HIS A 26 16.38 2.57 3.57
C HIS A 26 17.54 1.70 3.07
N GLY A 27 18.26 2.11 2.01
CA GLY A 27 19.43 1.42 1.47
C GLY A 27 19.17 -0.03 1.00
N ARG A 28 17.93 -0.38 0.70
CA ARG A 28 17.51 -1.76 0.39
C ARG A 28 17.11 -1.90 -1.07
N ASN A 29 17.48 -3.03 -1.67
CA ASN A 29 17.06 -3.43 -3.02
C ASN A 29 15.63 -4.00 -2.98
N LEU A 30 14.83 -3.67 -3.99
CA LEU A 30 13.46 -4.15 -4.12
C LEU A 30 13.41 -5.38 -5.03
N PHE A 31 12.77 -6.45 -4.57
CA PHE A 31 12.57 -7.67 -5.33
C PHE A 31 11.09 -8.03 -5.40
N PHE A 32 10.55 -8.05 -6.60
CA PHE A 32 9.18 -8.47 -6.86
C PHE A 32 9.15 -9.90 -7.40
N PHE A 33 8.44 -10.79 -6.70
CA PHE A 33 8.31 -12.20 -7.05
C PHE A 33 6.87 -12.54 -7.41
N PRO A 34 6.55 -12.66 -8.70
CA PRO A 34 5.26 -13.18 -9.12
C PRO A 34 5.16 -14.67 -8.76
N ASN A 35 4.24 -15.04 -7.87
CA ASN A 35 4.08 -16.40 -7.40
C ASN A 35 2.69 -16.96 -7.74
N PRO A 36 2.58 -17.77 -8.81
CA PRO A 36 1.30 -18.35 -9.23
C PRO A 36 0.79 -19.43 -8.27
N LEU A 37 1.62 -19.93 -7.37
CA LEU A 37 1.28 -20.96 -6.40
C LEU A 37 0.84 -20.38 -5.05
N PHE A 38 0.90 -19.06 -4.89
CA PHE A 38 0.49 -18.41 -3.65
C PHE A 38 -1.03 -18.46 -3.49
N PRO A 39 -1.55 -18.69 -2.28
CA PRO A 39 -2.99 -18.76 -2.04
C PRO A 39 -3.73 -17.52 -2.54
N GLU A 40 -4.96 -17.70 -3.01
CA GLU A 40 -5.78 -16.67 -3.65
C GLU A 40 -6.02 -15.39 -2.80
N LEU A 41 -5.67 -15.41 -1.54
CA LEU A 41 -6.05 -14.35 -0.59
C LEU A 41 -4.90 -13.49 -0.08
N ALA A 42 -3.64 -13.80 -0.40
CA ALA A 42 -2.54 -13.05 0.19
C ALA A 42 -1.39 -12.78 -0.78
N SER A 43 -0.87 -11.57 -0.76
CA SER A 43 0.50 -11.25 -1.10
C SER A 43 1.29 -11.12 0.20
N LEU A 44 2.61 -11.01 0.14
CA LEU A 44 3.46 -10.95 1.32
C LEU A 44 4.63 -10.01 1.09
N GLY A 45 4.77 -9.04 2.00
CA GLY A 45 5.97 -8.23 2.17
C GLY A 45 6.94 -8.89 3.15
N ALA A 46 8.23 -8.90 2.82
CA ALA A 46 9.26 -9.41 3.70
C ALA A 46 10.57 -8.62 3.54
N ALA A 47 11.44 -8.72 4.54
CA ALA A 47 12.79 -8.17 4.46
C ALA A 47 13.84 -9.18 4.90
N SER A 48 15.00 -9.09 4.29
CA SER A 48 16.22 -9.78 4.74
C SER A 48 17.42 -8.95 4.34
N ASP A 49 18.32 -8.69 5.30
CA ASP A 49 19.51 -7.87 5.11
C ASP A 49 19.22 -6.55 4.36
N ASN A 50 19.77 -6.39 3.17
CA ASN A 50 19.63 -5.20 2.33
C ASN A 50 18.54 -5.36 1.26
N CYS A 51 17.55 -6.23 1.46
CA CYS A 51 16.53 -6.52 0.47
C CYS A 51 15.13 -6.40 1.06
N LEU A 52 14.21 -5.86 0.25
CA LEU A 52 12.78 -5.94 0.45
C LEU A 52 12.18 -6.86 -0.62
N TYR A 53 11.27 -7.70 -0.20
CA TYR A 53 10.62 -8.68 -1.06
C TYR A 53 9.12 -8.43 -1.09
N CYS A 54 8.56 -8.39 -2.27
CA CYS A 54 7.13 -8.54 -2.49
C CYS A 54 6.88 -9.88 -3.18
N ILE A 55 6.22 -10.79 -2.51
CA ILE A 55 5.77 -12.05 -3.08
C ILE A 55 4.31 -11.86 -3.47
N ALA A 56 4.08 -11.56 -4.75
CA ALA A 56 2.76 -11.21 -5.25
C ALA A 56 2.04 -12.43 -5.81
N ARG A 57 0.80 -12.61 -5.37
CA ARG A 57 -0.12 -13.54 -6.02
C ARG A 57 -0.47 -13.07 -7.43
N TYR A 58 -0.85 -14.00 -8.28
CA TYR A 58 -1.40 -13.65 -9.59
C TYR A 58 -2.73 -12.91 -9.48
N PRO A 59 -2.95 -11.88 -10.33
CA PRO A 59 -4.26 -11.25 -10.41
C PRO A 59 -5.29 -12.31 -10.86
N GLY A 60 -6.29 -12.57 -10.01
CA GLY A 60 -7.37 -13.50 -10.33
C GLY A 60 -8.37 -12.89 -11.32
N ARG A 61 -9.12 -13.71 -12.05
CA ARG A 61 -10.17 -13.25 -12.98
C ARG A 61 -11.27 -12.42 -12.33
N SER A 62 -11.64 -12.76 -11.12
CA SER A 62 -12.69 -12.07 -10.37
C SER A 62 -12.14 -10.91 -9.55
N SER A 63 -10.83 -10.90 -9.33
CA SER A 63 -10.19 -9.83 -8.61
C SER A 63 -10.02 -8.64 -9.54
N GLN A 64 -11.13 -7.91 -9.70
CA GLN A 64 -10.98 -6.50 -9.84
C GLN A 64 -10.41 -6.04 -11.16
N LYS A 65 -11.26 -5.99 -12.16
CA LYS A 65 -11.04 -4.98 -13.18
C LYS A 65 -10.94 -3.66 -12.43
N TRP A 66 -9.75 -3.14 -12.34
CA TRP A 66 -9.57 -1.76 -11.95
C TRP A 66 -10.31 -0.92 -12.99
N PRO A 67 -11.20 0.03 -12.61
CA PRO A 67 -12.14 0.65 -13.55
C PRO A 67 -11.51 1.33 -14.76
N HIS A 68 -10.22 1.62 -14.71
CA HIS A 68 -9.47 2.29 -15.78
C HIS A 68 -8.51 1.37 -16.54
N GLU A 69 -8.35 0.15 -16.14
CA GLU A 69 -7.57 -0.79 -16.94
C GLU A 69 -8.39 -1.15 -18.19
N PRO A 70 -7.85 -0.99 -19.39
CA PRO A 70 -8.54 -1.42 -20.60
C PRO A 70 -8.90 -2.88 -20.43
N GLY A 71 -10.21 -3.16 -20.50
CA GLY A 71 -10.76 -4.48 -20.18
C GLY A 71 -10.38 -5.52 -21.21
N VAL A 72 -9.16 -6.04 -21.13
CA VAL A 72 -8.76 -7.23 -21.87
C VAL A 72 -9.29 -8.44 -21.13
N THR A 73 -10.52 -8.81 -21.45
CA THR A 73 -11.05 -10.13 -21.09
C THR A 73 -10.56 -11.09 -22.16
N LEU A 74 -9.49 -11.80 -21.88
CA LEU A 74 -9.08 -12.89 -22.77
C LEU A 74 -9.97 -14.10 -22.47
N PRO A 75 -10.75 -14.58 -23.44
CA PRO A 75 -11.57 -15.79 -23.24
C PRO A 75 -10.63 -16.99 -23.05
N GLY A 76 -10.80 -17.72 -21.98
CA GLY A 76 -10.11 -18.99 -21.78
C GLY A 76 -8.93 -18.98 -20.81
N GLU A 77 -8.43 -17.84 -20.33
CA GLU A 77 -7.35 -17.81 -19.35
C GLU A 77 -7.86 -17.78 -17.91
N GLU A 78 -7.32 -18.67 -17.08
CA GLU A 78 -7.73 -18.79 -15.66
C GLU A 78 -7.07 -17.75 -14.76
N PHE A 79 -6.02 -17.10 -15.23
CA PHE A 79 -5.25 -16.10 -14.48
C PHE A 79 -5.05 -14.84 -15.31
N GLY A 80 -5.22 -13.68 -14.69
CA GLY A 80 -4.80 -12.41 -15.27
C GLY A 80 -3.27 -12.34 -15.39
N SER A 81 -2.78 -11.36 -16.14
CA SER A 81 -1.36 -11.07 -16.25
C SER A 81 -1.03 -9.81 -15.44
N PHE A 82 0.16 -9.74 -14.85
CA PHE A 82 0.61 -8.52 -14.17
C PHE A 82 0.69 -7.34 -15.15
N GLY A 83 1.15 -7.59 -16.39
CA GLY A 83 1.26 -6.58 -17.42
C GLY A 83 -0.08 -6.08 -17.94
N ASP A 84 -1.13 -6.92 -17.87
CA ASP A 84 -2.49 -6.53 -18.26
C ASP A 84 -3.23 -5.77 -17.12
N GLN A 85 -2.66 -5.74 -15.93
CA GLN A 85 -3.19 -5.05 -14.76
C GLN A 85 -2.09 -4.24 -14.03
N PRO A 86 -1.47 -3.27 -14.70
CA PRO A 86 -0.31 -2.55 -14.17
C PRO A 86 -0.67 -1.74 -12.90
N VAL A 87 -1.84 -1.13 -12.84
CA VAL A 87 -2.28 -0.38 -11.64
C VAL A 87 -2.39 -1.32 -10.44
N TRP A 88 -3.06 -2.46 -10.59
CA TRP A 88 -3.18 -3.46 -9.52
C TRP A 88 -1.81 -3.99 -9.09
N SER A 89 -0.95 -4.30 -10.06
CA SER A 89 0.40 -4.83 -9.80
C SER A 89 1.26 -3.86 -9.01
N ARG A 90 1.18 -2.57 -9.35
CA ARG A 90 1.87 -1.50 -8.65
C ARG A 90 1.30 -1.23 -7.25
N ILE A 91 -0.04 -1.31 -7.09
CA ILE A 91 -0.68 -1.26 -5.76
C ILE A 91 -0.14 -2.35 -4.86
N VAL A 92 -0.16 -3.60 -5.33
CA VAL A 92 0.33 -4.75 -4.55
C VAL A 92 1.81 -4.60 -4.23
N ALA A 93 2.63 -4.25 -5.22
CA ALA A 93 4.07 -4.09 -5.00
C ALA A 93 4.35 -3.00 -3.96
N PHE A 94 3.76 -1.82 -4.09
CA PHE A 94 3.95 -0.73 -3.14
C PHE A 94 3.47 -1.12 -1.73
N HIS A 95 2.27 -1.67 -1.61
CA HIS A 95 1.67 -2.11 -0.36
C HIS A 95 2.58 -3.11 0.38
N GLU A 96 3.01 -4.17 -0.31
CA GLU A 96 3.83 -5.22 0.30
C GLU A 96 5.25 -4.75 0.66
N PHE A 97 5.82 -3.84 -0.10
CA PHE A 97 7.12 -3.23 0.26
C PHE A 97 7.02 -2.29 1.47
N CYS A 98 5.84 -1.74 1.76
CA CYS A 98 5.63 -0.92 2.95
C CYS A 98 5.68 -1.72 4.25
N HIS A 99 5.14 -2.95 4.29
CA HIS A 99 5.07 -3.77 5.51
C HIS A 99 6.42 -3.90 6.23
N PRO A 100 7.50 -4.40 5.61
CA PRO A 100 8.77 -4.57 6.30
C PRO A 100 9.47 -3.24 6.67
N LEU A 101 8.93 -2.10 6.26
CA LEU A 101 9.42 -0.78 6.64
C LEU A 101 8.58 -0.17 7.78
N ILE A 102 7.26 -0.39 7.78
CA ILE A 102 6.36 0.22 8.76
C ILE A 102 6.22 -0.61 10.04
N ASP A 103 6.18 -1.94 9.95
CA ASP A 103 5.97 -2.82 11.09
C ASP A 103 7.04 -2.64 12.19
N PRO A 104 8.36 -2.55 11.86
CA PRO A 104 9.38 -2.26 12.87
C PRO A 104 9.21 -0.88 13.52
N LEU A 105 8.73 0.11 12.78
CA LEU A 105 8.52 1.45 13.30
C LEU A 105 7.33 1.52 14.25
N ILE A 106 6.23 0.83 13.95
CA ILE A 106 5.07 0.68 14.83
C ILE A 106 5.51 0.01 16.14
N THR A 107 6.26 -1.10 16.04
CA THR A 107 6.78 -1.81 17.20
C THR A 107 7.70 -0.93 18.06
N ALA A 108 8.48 -0.03 17.45
CA ALA A 108 9.40 0.86 18.16
C ALA A 108 8.72 2.07 18.83
N LYS A 109 7.43 2.33 18.57
CA LYS A 109 6.70 3.52 19.05
C LYS A 109 5.39 3.17 19.77
N PRO A 110 5.39 2.31 20.79
CA PRO A 110 4.15 1.80 21.41
C PRO A 110 3.28 2.91 22.01
N GLU A 111 3.86 4.00 22.52
CA GLU A 111 3.11 5.13 23.09
C GLU A 111 2.33 5.88 22.03
N LEU A 112 2.92 6.09 20.84
CA LEU A 112 2.24 6.69 19.72
C LEU A 112 1.13 5.79 19.20
N VAL A 113 1.39 4.49 19.08
CA VAL A 113 0.42 3.48 18.65
C VAL A 113 -0.81 3.47 19.57
N GLU A 114 -0.60 3.53 20.88
CA GLU A 114 -1.70 3.58 21.85
C GLU A 114 -2.50 4.90 21.77
N ALA A 115 -1.81 6.04 21.58
CA ALA A 115 -2.48 7.32 21.37
C ALA A 115 -3.35 7.32 20.10
N LEU A 116 -2.88 6.67 19.02
CA LEU A 116 -3.63 6.54 17.77
C LEU A 116 -4.86 5.63 17.89
N ARG A 117 -4.87 4.66 18.82
CA ARG A 117 -6.01 3.78 19.09
C ARG A 117 -7.28 4.55 19.46
N THR A 118 -7.15 5.67 20.13
CA THR A 118 -8.27 6.51 20.58
C THR A 118 -8.64 7.60 19.58
N SER A 119 -7.94 7.69 18.46
CA SER A 119 -8.16 8.71 17.44
C SER A 119 -9.53 8.54 16.74
N PRO A 120 -10.12 9.62 16.18
CA PRO A 120 -11.36 9.52 15.42
C PRO A 120 -11.29 8.57 14.22
N PHE A 121 -10.11 8.36 13.65
CA PHE A 121 -9.90 7.48 12.49
C PHE A 121 -10.15 6.00 12.81
N SER A 122 -9.91 5.58 14.05
CA SER A 122 -10.19 4.20 14.47
C SER A 122 -11.68 3.90 14.61
N ARG A 123 -12.54 4.91 14.68
CA ARG A 123 -13.97 4.75 14.98
C ARG A 123 -14.83 4.39 13.77
N GLY A 124 -14.35 4.59 12.56
CA GLY A 124 -15.10 4.39 11.32
C GLY A 124 -14.88 3.02 10.66
N VAL A 125 -14.14 2.12 11.31
CA VAL A 125 -13.76 0.85 10.71
C VAL A 125 -14.81 -0.20 11.01
N LEU A 126 -15.27 -0.90 9.97
CA LEU A 126 -16.22 -2.01 10.15
C LEU A 126 -15.58 -3.16 10.94
N SER A 127 -16.37 -3.81 11.77
CA SER A 127 -15.95 -4.98 12.55
C SER A 127 -15.34 -6.08 11.67
N ALA A 128 -15.86 -6.28 10.46
CA ALA A 128 -15.34 -7.26 9.50
C ALA A 128 -13.89 -6.97 9.05
N PHE A 129 -13.45 -5.72 9.06
CA PHE A 129 -12.05 -5.38 8.82
C PHE A 129 -11.21 -5.67 10.06
N MET A 130 -11.72 -5.32 11.25
CA MET A 130 -11.06 -5.59 12.53
C MET A 130 -10.88 -7.10 12.79
N ASP A 131 -11.82 -7.92 12.35
CA ASP A 131 -11.75 -9.38 12.51
C ASP A 131 -10.63 -10.04 11.68
N ARG A 132 -10.08 -9.32 10.70
CA ARG A 132 -8.95 -9.82 9.87
C ARG A 132 -7.59 -9.62 10.52
N TYR A 133 -7.48 -8.67 11.42
CA TYR A 133 -6.22 -8.26 12.02
C TYR A 133 -6.28 -8.52 13.52
N PRO A 134 -5.41 -9.41 14.05
CA PRO A 134 -5.51 -9.88 15.43
C PRO A 134 -5.12 -8.81 16.46
N SER A 135 -4.36 -7.80 16.05
CA SER A 135 -3.91 -6.72 16.93
C SER A 135 -4.24 -5.33 16.38
N TRP A 136 -4.23 -4.34 17.26
CA TRP A 136 -4.34 -2.94 16.86
C TRP A 136 -3.13 -2.50 16.04
N GLU A 137 -1.97 -2.99 16.36
CA GLU A 137 -0.71 -2.71 15.67
C GLU A 137 -0.78 -3.15 14.20
N ASP A 138 -1.23 -4.38 13.95
CA ASP A 138 -1.41 -4.90 12.59
C ASP A 138 -2.45 -4.07 11.82
N MET A 139 -3.56 -3.72 12.47
CA MET A 139 -4.60 -2.90 11.86
C MET A 139 -4.10 -1.48 11.56
N LEU A 140 -3.30 -0.88 12.44
CA LEU A 140 -2.70 0.44 12.21
C LEU A 140 -1.70 0.42 11.05
N ALA A 141 -0.89 -0.65 10.96
CA ALA A 141 0.01 -0.84 9.82
C ALA A 141 -0.77 -0.81 8.51
N GLU A 142 -1.82 -1.61 8.40
CA GLU A 142 -2.68 -1.65 7.22
C GLU A 142 -3.32 -0.30 6.91
N PHE A 143 -3.83 0.42 7.91
CA PHE A 143 -4.43 1.74 7.69
C PHE A 143 -3.43 2.73 7.11
N LEU A 144 -2.22 2.77 7.67
CA LEU A 144 -1.17 3.64 7.17
C LEU A 144 -0.71 3.23 5.77
N ILE A 145 -0.57 1.92 5.51
CA ILE A 145 -0.20 1.41 4.19
C ILE A 145 -1.26 1.75 3.15
N TYR A 146 -2.56 1.58 3.44
CA TYR A 146 -3.62 2.00 2.51
C TYR A 146 -3.63 3.51 2.27
N ALA A 147 -3.39 4.32 3.30
CA ALA A 147 -3.28 5.77 3.14
C ALA A 147 -2.04 6.16 2.30
N MET A 148 -0.90 5.51 2.53
CA MET A 148 0.31 5.69 1.70
C MET A 148 0.09 5.21 0.27
N THR A 149 -0.66 4.12 0.07
CA THR A 149 -1.03 3.63 -1.27
C THR A 149 -1.90 4.64 -2.02
N TYR A 150 -2.82 5.32 -1.34
CA TYR A 150 -3.57 6.43 -1.93
C TYR A 150 -2.63 7.56 -2.40
N ALA A 151 -1.70 7.98 -1.56
CA ALA A 151 -0.73 9.02 -1.91
C ALA A 151 0.21 8.56 -3.04
N TYR A 152 0.63 7.29 -3.03
CA TYR A 152 1.38 6.69 -4.12
C TYR A 152 0.64 6.77 -5.45
N LEU A 153 -0.62 6.34 -5.49
CA LEU A 153 -1.44 6.36 -6.71
C LEU A 153 -1.66 7.77 -7.24
N PHE A 154 -1.84 8.73 -6.34
CA PHE A 154 -1.94 10.14 -6.70
C PHE A 154 -0.69 10.65 -7.43
N HIS A 155 0.50 10.25 -7.00
CA HIS A 155 1.76 10.66 -7.59
C HIS A 155 2.19 9.83 -8.80
N GLU A 156 1.88 8.54 -8.78
CA GLU A 156 2.24 7.60 -9.86
C GLU A 156 1.35 7.79 -11.10
N PHE A 157 0.07 8.02 -10.87
CA PHE A 157 -0.93 8.14 -11.93
C PHE A 157 -1.60 9.52 -11.87
N ASP A 158 -2.68 9.62 -11.10
CA ASP A 158 -3.46 10.84 -10.94
C ASP A 158 -4.41 10.78 -9.73
N ARG A 159 -5.09 11.91 -9.46
CA ARG A 159 -6.10 12.00 -8.40
C ARG A 159 -7.27 11.04 -8.62
N GLU A 160 -7.70 10.83 -9.85
CA GLU A 160 -8.85 10.00 -10.16
C GLU A 160 -8.58 8.54 -9.79
N THR A 161 -7.40 8.03 -10.11
CA THR A 161 -6.95 6.67 -9.74
C THR A 161 -6.92 6.50 -8.22
N ALA A 162 -6.39 7.49 -7.48
CA ALA A 162 -6.39 7.46 -6.02
C ALA A 162 -7.80 7.45 -5.41
N GLU A 163 -8.74 8.26 -5.97
CA GLU A 163 -10.13 8.31 -5.54
C GLU A 163 -10.89 6.99 -5.82
N ILE A 164 -10.56 6.32 -6.92
CA ILE A 164 -11.12 5.00 -7.23
C ILE A 164 -10.63 3.97 -6.22
N PHE A 165 -9.36 4.02 -5.87
CA PHE A 165 -8.81 3.15 -4.84
C PHE A 165 -9.52 3.37 -3.49
N HIS A 166 -9.70 4.61 -3.06
CA HIS A 166 -10.45 4.94 -1.85
C HIS A 166 -11.86 4.34 -1.86
N ARG A 167 -12.65 4.60 -2.92
CA ARG A 167 -14.00 4.04 -3.03
C ARG A 167 -14.02 2.52 -3.01
N THR A 168 -13.05 1.89 -3.69
CA THR A 168 -12.93 0.43 -3.71
C THR A 168 -12.67 -0.14 -2.31
N MET A 169 -11.81 0.52 -1.53
CA MET A 169 -11.52 0.11 -0.16
C MET A 169 -12.71 0.33 0.77
N GLU A 170 -13.44 1.44 0.60
CA GLU A 170 -14.67 1.70 1.34
C GLU A 170 -15.76 0.65 1.06
N GLU A 171 -16.02 0.37 -0.21
CA GLU A 171 -17.07 -0.59 -0.62
C GLU A 171 -16.75 -2.04 -0.23
N ARG A 172 -15.49 -2.46 -0.32
CA ARG A 172 -15.08 -3.86 -0.14
C ARG A 172 -14.63 -4.21 1.26
N SER A 173 -13.96 -3.29 1.90
CA SER A 173 -13.34 -3.49 3.22
C SER A 173 -14.04 -2.66 4.31
N GLY A 174 -14.96 -1.78 3.91
CA GLY A 174 -15.59 -0.83 4.82
C GLY A 174 -14.62 0.20 5.39
N PHE A 175 -13.45 0.36 4.77
CA PHE A 175 -12.45 1.30 5.24
C PHE A 175 -12.60 2.65 4.54
N SER A 176 -13.38 3.53 5.12
CA SER A 176 -13.61 4.91 4.64
C SER A 176 -12.46 5.87 4.97
N GLY A 177 -11.49 5.44 5.75
CA GLY A 177 -10.36 6.26 6.21
C GLY A 177 -9.24 6.48 5.20
N VAL A 178 -9.23 5.79 4.04
CA VAL A 178 -8.14 5.84 3.07
C VAL A 178 -7.84 7.26 2.60
N ARG A 179 -8.83 7.99 2.08
CA ARG A 179 -8.65 9.37 1.64
C ARG A 179 -8.41 10.35 2.81
N PRO A 180 -9.22 10.34 3.89
CA PRO A 180 -8.99 11.21 5.03
C PRO A 180 -7.59 11.09 5.65
N MET A 181 -6.97 9.92 5.58
CA MET A 181 -5.59 9.71 6.01
C MET A 181 -4.58 9.97 4.88
N GLY A 182 -4.93 9.71 3.64
CA GLY A 182 -4.05 9.86 2.49
C GLY A 182 -3.80 11.32 2.09
N GLU A 183 -4.82 12.19 2.18
CA GLU A 183 -4.63 13.62 1.86
C GLU A 183 -3.61 14.34 2.77
N PRO A 184 -3.60 14.14 4.11
CA PRO A 184 -2.51 14.63 4.95
C PRO A 184 -1.15 14.07 4.56
N LEU A 185 -1.06 12.84 4.07
CA LEU A 185 0.21 12.27 3.61
C LEU A 185 0.72 12.92 2.33
N LEU A 186 -0.14 13.40 1.43
CA LEU A 186 0.29 14.23 0.31
C LEU A 186 0.97 15.53 0.80
N ARG A 187 0.41 16.15 1.82
CA ARG A 187 1.01 17.35 2.45
C ARG A 187 2.34 17.00 3.12
N TYR A 188 2.41 15.90 3.85
CA TYR A 188 3.66 15.41 4.41
C TYR A 188 4.77 15.27 3.37
N LEU A 189 4.48 14.67 2.20
CA LEU A 189 5.47 14.50 1.14
C LEU A 189 6.02 15.83 0.65
N GLU A 190 5.20 16.88 0.55
CA GLU A 190 5.66 18.23 0.19
C GLU A 190 6.49 18.88 1.31
N GLU A 191 6.01 18.82 2.56
CA GLU A 191 6.71 19.38 3.73
C GLU A 191 8.06 18.68 3.97
N ARG A 192 8.12 17.36 3.74
CA ARG A 192 9.37 16.61 3.81
C ARG A 192 10.38 17.03 2.75
N LYS A 193 9.95 17.27 1.50
CA LYS A 193 10.84 17.81 0.45
C LYS A 193 11.45 19.16 0.85
N ASN A 194 10.72 19.94 1.63
CA ASN A 194 11.19 21.21 2.21
C ASN A 194 12.07 21.03 3.46
N GLY A 195 12.29 19.80 3.92
CA GLY A 195 13.13 19.49 5.09
C GLY A 195 12.45 19.66 6.44
N GLU A 196 11.12 19.76 6.50
CA GLU A 196 10.38 19.96 7.75
C GLU A 196 10.31 18.69 8.60
N TYR A 197 10.33 17.51 7.95
CA TYR A 197 10.31 16.19 8.60
C TYR A 197 11.39 15.28 8.04
N THR A 198 11.91 14.39 8.90
CA THR A 198 12.91 13.39 8.48
C THR A 198 12.28 12.06 8.07
N ASN A 199 11.15 11.72 8.66
CA ASN A 199 10.40 10.48 8.36
C ASN A 199 8.92 10.64 8.71
N LEU A 200 8.10 9.69 8.25
CA LEU A 200 6.65 9.69 8.45
C LEU A 200 6.25 9.73 9.93
N PHE A 201 6.99 9.05 10.81
CA PHE A 201 6.62 8.94 12.23
C PHE A 201 6.79 10.25 13.01
N ASP A 202 7.62 11.17 12.52
CA ASP A 202 7.72 12.53 13.07
C ASP A 202 6.47 13.37 12.72
N TYR A 203 5.78 13.03 11.63
CA TYR A 203 4.59 13.70 11.16
C TYR A 203 3.28 13.14 11.74
N LEU A 204 3.22 11.86 12.10
CA LEU A 204 1.97 11.24 12.58
C LEU A 204 1.30 11.99 13.75
N PRO A 205 2.01 12.53 14.76
CA PRO A 205 1.39 13.34 15.80
C PRO A 205 0.65 14.56 15.25
N VAL A 206 1.21 15.22 14.24
CA VAL A 206 0.59 16.38 13.58
C VAL A 206 -0.63 15.95 12.77
N MET A 207 -0.50 14.86 12.03
CA MET A 207 -1.58 14.30 11.22
C MET A 207 -2.81 13.92 12.07
N PHE A 208 -2.59 13.41 13.27
CA PHE A 208 -3.65 12.94 14.18
C PHE A 208 -4.03 13.95 15.27
N ASN A 209 -3.43 15.16 15.28
CA ASN A 209 -3.65 16.20 16.29
C ASN A 209 -3.38 15.69 17.74
N LEU A 210 -2.26 15.00 17.94
CA LEU A 210 -1.82 14.48 19.24
C LEU A 210 -0.91 15.46 19.98
#